data_92e6a771e49d840d666b074553f39cd6
#
_entry.id   92e6a771e49d840d666b074553f39cd6
#
_cell.length_a   1.000
_cell.length_b   1.000
_cell.length_c   1.000
_cell.angle_alpha   90.00
_cell.angle_beta   90.00
_cell.angle_gamma   90.00
#
_symmetry.space_group_name_H-M   'P 1'
#
loop_
_entity.id
_entity.type
_entity.pdbx_description
1 polymer ?
#
loop_
_entity_poly.entity_id
_entity_poly.type
_entity_poly.pdbx_seq_one_letter_code
_entity_poly.pdbx_strand_id
1 'polypeptide(L)'
;MSGAAERVEFDAFDLGAPDARAAVLCLHGLTGTPYEVRPLGEAIARAGLRAFGPALPGHLRTPEDLSRVRHGEWLEAARDALEDLRATHRRVGVVGLSLGGLLSLALAAEGAVDAIAVVGTPLRLRIPLLPLLPAVRRVKPFVRKAAGSDIRDADARARHPSYDRMPLASVEQLRALQGLVRRRLAQVRAPILVAHGLLDATAHPDDARVILQAVGSATREILWLESSGHVVPVDRDGPRLAAAVAMHCARFA
;
A
#
# COMPACT_ATOMS: atom_id res chain seq x y z
N MET A 1 15.97 -28.28 2.99
CA MET A 1 15.18 -27.80 4.16
C MET A 1 15.07 -26.29 4.19
N SER A 2 15.06 -25.62 3.03
CA SER A 2 15.00 -24.13 2.90
C SER A 2 13.61 -23.58 2.55
N GLY A 3 12.66 -24.40 2.17
CA GLY A 3 11.41 -23.90 1.55
C GLY A 3 10.29 -23.47 2.49
N ALA A 4 10.34 -23.78 3.78
CA ALA A 4 9.24 -23.45 4.71
C ALA A 4 9.44 -22.06 5.37
N ALA A 5 10.67 -21.65 5.66
CA ALA A 5 10.96 -20.35 6.27
C ALA A 5 10.77 -19.19 5.27
N GLU A 6 11.07 -19.39 3.98
CA GLU A 6 10.89 -18.38 2.92
C GLU A 6 9.42 -18.08 2.64
N ARG A 7 8.50 -19.06 2.75
CA ARG A 7 7.07 -18.85 2.51
C ARG A 7 6.38 -17.99 3.57
N VAL A 8 6.82 -18.06 4.82
CA VAL A 8 6.25 -17.30 5.94
C VAL A 8 6.48 -15.80 5.78
N GLU A 9 7.54 -15.39 5.10
CA GLU A 9 7.90 -13.98 4.91
C GLU A 9 7.02 -13.24 3.89
N PHE A 10 6.40 -13.97 2.96
CA PHE A 10 5.60 -13.39 1.88
C PHE A 10 4.09 -13.39 2.15
N ASP A 11 3.64 -14.25 3.07
CA ASP A 11 2.24 -14.40 3.44
C ASP A 11 1.72 -13.26 4.34
N ALA A 12 0.43 -13.29 4.61
CA ALA A 12 -0.20 -12.41 5.58
C ALA A 12 0.52 -12.48 6.94
N PHE A 13 0.54 -11.38 7.67
CA PHE A 13 1.14 -11.33 9.00
C PHE A 13 0.19 -10.72 10.01
N ASP A 14 0.34 -11.15 11.27
CA ASP A 14 -0.32 -10.59 12.43
C ASP A 14 0.73 -10.48 13.54
N LEU A 15 1.12 -9.27 13.88
CA LEU A 15 2.26 -8.94 14.73
C LEU A 15 1.82 -8.08 15.92
N GLY A 16 2.52 -8.22 17.04
CA GLY A 16 2.19 -7.52 18.29
C GLY A 16 1.20 -8.30 19.15
N ALA A 17 0.84 -7.74 20.29
CA ALA A 17 -0.09 -8.38 21.23
C ALA A 17 -1.53 -8.29 20.70
N PRO A 18 -2.32 -9.38 20.78
CA PRO A 18 -3.73 -9.37 20.33
C PRO A 18 -4.59 -8.37 21.11
N ASP A 19 -4.22 -8.06 22.35
CA ASP A 19 -4.88 -7.13 23.26
C ASP A 19 -4.19 -5.75 23.30
N ALA A 20 -3.37 -5.42 22.30
CA ALA A 20 -2.76 -4.10 22.19
C ALA A 20 -3.83 -2.99 22.22
N ARG A 21 -3.46 -1.80 22.73
CA ARG A 21 -4.40 -0.67 22.86
C ARG A 21 -5.04 -0.22 21.56
N ALA A 22 -4.37 -0.47 20.44
CA ALA A 22 -4.84 -0.14 19.09
C ALA A 22 -4.23 -1.11 18.07
N ALA A 23 -4.84 -1.19 16.90
CA ALA A 23 -4.36 -1.99 15.79
C ALA A 23 -4.10 -1.13 14.55
N VAL A 24 -3.29 -1.64 13.62
CA VAL A 24 -2.99 -1.02 12.33
C VAL A 24 -3.12 -2.05 11.21
N LEU A 25 -3.95 -1.75 10.23
CA LEU A 25 -4.06 -2.51 9.00
C LEU A 25 -2.97 -2.07 8.01
N CYS A 26 -2.16 -3.01 7.52
CA CYS A 26 -1.05 -2.76 6.61
C CYS A 26 -1.35 -3.34 5.21
N LEU A 27 -1.50 -2.49 4.19
CA LEU A 27 -1.93 -2.85 2.84
C LEU A 27 -0.79 -2.72 1.82
N HIS A 28 -0.46 -3.81 1.14
CA HIS A 28 0.62 -3.87 0.15
C HIS A 28 0.25 -3.32 -1.24
N GLY A 29 1.23 -3.24 -2.13
CA GLY A 29 1.09 -2.72 -3.50
C GLY A 29 0.54 -3.73 -4.51
N LEU A 30 0.18 -3.22 -5.71
CA LEU A 30 -0.25 -4.05 -6.84
C LEU A 30 0.89 -4.92 -7.35
N THR A 31 0.65 -6.20 -7.58
CA THR A 31 1.61 -7.26 -7.93
C THR A 31 2.62 -7.63 -6.83
N GLY A 32 2.59 -6.95 -5.70
CA GLY A 32 3.41 -7.24 -4.53
C GLY A 32 2.74 -8.23 -3.58
N THR A 33 3.26 -8.30 -2.37
CA THR A 33 2.79 -9.20 -1.30
C THR A 33 2.86 -8.48 0.05
N PRO A 34 2.32 -9.03 1.15
CA PRO A 34 2.47 -8.48 2.49
C PRO A 34 3.92 -8.23 2.91
N TYR A 35 4.90 -8.91 2.31
CA TYR A 35 6.33 -8.65 2.47
C TYR A 35 6.69 -7.16 2.35
N GLU A 36 6.08 -6.47 1.37
CA GLU A 36 6.37 -5.04 1.12
C GLU A 36 6.09 -4.14 2.34
N VAL A 37 5.10 -4.47 3.13
CA VAL A 37 4.67 -3.66 4.28
C VAL A 37 4.98 -4.30 5.63
N ARG A 38 5.56 -5.51 5.64
CA ARG A 38 5.98 -6.20 6.86
C ARG A 38 6.97 -5.39 7.71
N PRO A 39 7.99 -4.70 7.14
CA PRO A 39 8.88 -3.86 7.96
C PRO A 39 8.16 -2.73 8.70
N LEU A 40 7.07 -2.19 8.11
CA LEU A 40 6.20 -1.21 8.78
C LEU A 40 5.44 -1.88 9.92
N GLY A 41 4.84 -3.06 9.67
CA GLY A 41 4.14 -3.86 10.68
C GLY A 41 5.04 -4.21 11.87
N GLU A 42 6.28 -4.60 11.64
CA GLU A 42 7.25 -4.89 12.69
C GLU A 42 7.60 -3.66 13.54
N ALA A 43 7.76 -2.50 12.91
CA ALA A 43 8.01 -1.26 13.64
C ALA A 43 6.79 -0.83 14.47
N ILE A 44 5.58 -0.99 13.93
CA ILE A 44 4.32 -0.75 14.63
C ILE A 44 4.18 -1.69 15.83
N ALA A 45 4.49 -2.99 15.66
CA ALA A 45 4.46 -3.97 16.74
C ALA A 45 5.47 -3.64 17.85
N ARG A 46 6.69 -3.23 17.48
CA ARG A 46 7.70 -2.75 18.45
C ARG A 46 7.25 -1.50 19.21
N ALA A 47 6.37 -0.69 18.63
CA ALA A 47 5.76 0.47 19.30
C ALA A 47 4.56 0.10 20.21
N GLY A 48 4.29 -1.20 20.43
CA GLY A 48 3.24 -1.70 21.31
C GLY A 48 1.84 -1.68 20.72
N LEU A 49 1.71 -1.68 19.39
CA LEU A 49 0.45 -1.78 18.66
C LEU A 49 0.36 -3.15 17.97
N ARG A 50 -0.85 -3.61 17.65
CA ARG A 50 -1.04 -4.77 16.77
C ARG A 50 -0.94 -4.33 15.32
N ALA A 51 -0.27 -5.09 14.46
CA ALA A 51 -0.15 -4.83 13.03
C ALA A 51 -0.61 -6.05 12.25
N PHE A 52 -1.63 -5.88 11.41
CA PHE A 52 -2.17 -6.92 10.54
C PHE A 52 -1.97 -6.57 9.07
N GLY A 53 -1.32 -7.44 8.32
CA GLY A 53 -1.07 -7.29 6.89
C GLY A 53 -1.67 -8.44 6.10
N PRO A 54 -2.91 -8.33 5.58
CA PRO A 54 -3.53 -9.37 4.76
C PRO A 54 -2.92 -9.43 3.36
N ALA A 55 -3.03 -10.59 2.71
CA ALA A 55 -2.85 -10.70 1.28
C ALA A 55 -4.12 -10.22 0.56
N LEU A 56 -3.99 -9.26 -0.34
CA LEU A 56 -5.11 -8.76 -1.13
C LEU A 56 -5.57 -9.78 -2.18
N PRO A 57 -6.86 -9.81 -2.56
CA PRO A 57 -7.39 -10.73 -3.57
C PRO A 57 -6.56 -10.75 -4.86
N GLY A 58 -6.28 -11.96 -5.38
CA GLY A 58 -5.50 -12.19 -6.60
C GLY A 58 -3.98 -12.12 -6.44
N HIS A 59 -3.49 -11.73 -5.25
CA HIS A 59 -2.06 -11.76 -4.92
C HIS A 59 -1.66 -13.12 -4.31
N LEU A 60 -0.37 -13.43 -4.23
CA LEU A 60 0.19 -14.73 -3.79
C LEU A 60 -0.25 -15.94 -4.64
N ARG A 61 -0.77 -15.72 -5.83
CA ARG A 61 -1.22 -16.75 -6.77
C ARG A 61 -0.52 -16.56 -8.12
N THR A 62 -1.29 -16.25 -9.16
CA THR A 62 -0.77 -16.02 -10.51
C THR A 62 -1.15 -14.63 -11.02
N PRO A 63 -0.41 -14.07 -11.99
CA PRO A 63 -0.83 -12.83 -12.67
C PRO A 63 -2.21 -12.96 -13.32
N GLU A 64 -2.58 -14.16 -13.76
CA GLU A 64 -3.89 -14.48 -14.33
C GLU A 64 -5.02 -14.35 -13.31
N ASP A 65 -4.80 -14.80 -12.07
CA ASP A 65 -5.77 -14.64 -10.97
C ASP A 65 -5.94 -13.15 -10.63
N LEU A 66 -4.82 -12.40 -10.53
CA LEU A 66 -4.87 -10.96 -10.30
C LEU A 66 -5.61 -10.21 -11.42
N SER A 67 -5.49 -10.67 -12.68
CA SER A 67 -6.15 -10.06 -13.84
C SER A 67 -7.69 -10.10 -13.78
N ARG A 68 -8.26 -11.01 -12.99
CA ARG A 68 -9.71 -11.21 -12.83
C ARG A 68 -10.31 -10.38 -11.71
N VAL A 69 -9.48 -9.90 -10.77
CA VAL A 69 -9.93 -9.15 -9.60
C VAL A 69 -10.32 -7.72 -9.98
N ARG A 70 -11.43 -7.26 -9.46
CA ARG A 70 -11.92 -5.89 -9.61
C ARG A 70 -11.51 -5.03 -8.42
N HIS A 71 -11.41 -3.72 -8.63
CA HIS A 71 -11.02 -2.79 -7.56
C HIS A 71 -12.00 -2.80 -6.38
N GLY A 72 -13.28 -3.12 -6.63
CA GLY A 72 -14.27 -3.28 -5.56
C GLY A 72 -13.94 -4.43 -4.62
N GLU A 73 -13.44 -5.57 -5.15
CA GLU A 73 -13.04 -6.72 -4.35
C GLU A 73 -11.82 -6.42 -3.47
N TRP A 74 -10.85 -5.63 -3.96
CA TRP A 74 -9.73 -5.18 -3.11
C TRP A 74 -10.23 -4.26 -1.99
N LEU A 75 -11.16 -3.34 -2.30
CA LEU A 75 -11.69 -2.41 -1.31
C LEU A 75 -12.56 -3.14 -0.28
N GLU A 76 -13.36 -4.10 -0.70
CA GLU A 76 -14.17 -4.95 0.18
C GLU A 76 -13.29 -5.75 1.13
N ALA A 77 -12.29 -6.48 0.61
CA ALA A 77 -11.35 -7.23 1.45
C ALA A 77 -10.58 -6.35 2.44
N ALA A 78 -10.21 -5.13 2.05
CA ALA A 78 -9.57 -4.18 2.96
C ALA A 78 -10.54 -3.65 4.02
N ARG A 79 -11.84 -3.48 3.67
CA ARG A 79 -12.89 -3.08 4.63
C ARG A 79 -13.18 -4.18 5.63
N ASP A 80 -13.35 -5.43 5.17
CA ASP A 80 -13.56 -6.59 6.04
C ASP A 80 -12.42 -6.73 7.05
N ALA A 81 -11.18 -6.64 6.60
CA ALA A 81 -10.01 -6.68 7.47
C ALA A 81 -9.96 -5.52 8.49
N LEU A 82 -10.42 -4.33 8.10
CA LEU A 82 -10.54 -3.18 8.99
C LEU A 82 -11.64 -3.41 10.04
N GLU A 83 -12.78 -3.94 9.63
CA GLU A 83 -13.93 -4.25 10.50
C GLU A 83 -13.56 -5.33 11.52
N ASP A 84 -12.84 -6.38 11.12
CA ASP A 84 -12.34 -7.42 12.02
C ASP A 84 -11.41 -6.84 13.11
N LEU A 85 -10.53 -5.91 12.75
CA LEU A 85 -9.69 -5.21 13.73
C LEU A 85 -10.52 -4.30 14.65
N ARG A 86 -11.51 -3.60 14.12
CA ARG A 86 -12.41 -2.73 14.91
C ARG A 86 -13.33 -3.50 15.85
N ALA A 87 -13.64 -4.75 15.54
CA ALA A 87 -14.40 -5.62 16.45
C ALA A 87 -13.65 -5.90 17.77
N THR A 88 -12.32 -5.81 17.75
CA THR A 88 -11.47 -6.14 18.90
C THR A 88 -10.66 -4.95 19.43
N HIS A 89 -10.51 -3.86 18.66
CA HIS A 89 -9.72 -2.68 19.05
C HIS A 89 -10.55 -1.40 18.92
N ARG A 90 -10.49 -0.58 19.96
CA ARG A 90 -11.20 0.71 19.98
C ARG A 90 -10.69 1.70 18.94
N ARG A 91 -9.40 1.64 18.63
CA ARG A 91 -8.74 2.51 17.64
C ARG A 91 -8.01 1.66 16.61
N VAL A 92 -8.19 2.01 15.36
CA VAL A 92 -7.54 1.31 14.24
C VAL A 92 -7.00 2.32 13.24
N GLY A 93 -5.68 2.26 13.02
CA GLY A 93 -5.00 2.97 11.94
C GLY A 93 -4.93 2.13 10.66
N VAL A 94 -4.65 2.78 9.54
CA VAL A 94 -4.38 2.10 8.26
C VAL A 94 -3.11 2.65 7.61
N VAL A 95 -2.26 1.75 7.15
CA VAL A 95 -1.03 2.07 6.42
C VAL A 95 -1.03 1.37 5.08
N GLY A 96 -0.68 2.07 4.00
CA GLY A 96 -0.69 1.44 2.68
C GLY A 96 0.40 1.94 1.74
N LEU A 97 0.95 0.99 0.97
CA LEU A 97 1.89 1.24 -0.11
C LEU A 97 1.15 1.22 -1.46
N SER A 98 1.33 2.25 -2.29
CA SER A 98 0.86 2.26 -3.69
C SER A 98 -0.65 1.97 -3.82
N LEU A 99 -1.07 0.81 -4.33
CA LEU A 99 -2.46 0.32 -4.31
C LEU A 99 -3.01 0.34 -2.89
N GLY A 100 -2.24 -0.18 -1.92
CA GLY A 100 -2.61 -0.16 -0.51
C GLY A 100 -2.84 1.26 0.02
N GLY A 101 -2.07 2.24 -0.45
CA GLY A 101 -2.28 3.66 -0.13
C GLY A 101 -3.59 4.21 -0.69
N LEU A 102 -4.00 3.81 -1.89
CA LEU A 102 -5.31 4.16 -2.44
C LEU A 102 -6.46 3.54 -1.64
N LEU A 103 -6.31 2.26 -1.24
CA LEU A 103 -7.29 1.58 -0.39
C LEU A 103 -7.38 2.25 0.99
N SER A 104 -6.23 2.61 1.59
CA SER A 104 -6.18 3.35 2.85
C SER A 104 -6.91 4.70 2.77
N LEU A 105 -6.71 5.46 1.69
CA LEU A 105 -7.42 6.72 1.44
C LEU A 105 -8.93 6.51 1.25
N ALA A 106 -9.33 5.43 0.57
CA ALA A 106 -10.74 5.11 0.38
C ALA A 106 -11.42 4.78 1.72
N LEU A 107 -10.81 3.93 2.55
CA LEU A 107 -11.29 3.58 3.89
C LEU A 107 -11.35 4.80 4.82
N ALA A 108 -10.32 5.65 4.81
CA ALA A 108 -10.28 6.87 5.61
C ALA A 108 -11.36 7.89 5.18
N ALA A 109 -11.72 7.93 3.91
CA ALA A 109 -12.81 8.76 3.40
C ALA A 109 -14.21 8.26 3.84
N GLU A 110 -14.32 6.99 4.25
CA GLU A 110 -15.54 6.41 4.85
C GLU A 110 -15.66 6.75 6.36
N GLY A 111 -14.64 7.37 6.95
CA GLY A 111 -14.66 7.85 8.34
C GLY A 111 -14.32 6.77 9.38
N ALA A 112 -13.88 5.59 8.95
CA ALA A 112 -13.70 4.43 9.83
C ALA A 112 -12.25 4.27 10.37
N VAL A 113 -11.38 5.30 10.24
CA VAL A 113 -9.94 5.20 10.53
C VAL A 113 -9.50 6.28 11.49
N ASP A 114 -8.71 5.93 12.52
CA ASP A 114 -8.21 6.86 13.55
C ASP A 114 -6.86 7.50 13.16
N ALA A 115 -6.05 6.83 12.33
CA ALA A 115 -4.81 7.35 11.77
C ALA A 115 -4.54 6.74 10.39
N ILE A 116 -3.90 7.48 9.49
CA ILE A 116 -3.57 6.97 8.16
C ILE A 116 -2.13 7.33 7.78
N ALA A 117 -1.39 6.35 7.21
CA ALA A 117 -0.14 6.63 6.52
C ALA A 117 -0.18 6.05 5.10
N VAL A 118 0.21 6.84 4.11
CA VAL A 118 0.24 6.43 2.69
C VAL A 118 1.62 6.63 2.10
N VAL A 119 2.11 5.62 1.40
CA VAL A 119 3.47 5.57 0.86
C VAL A 119 3.43 5.36 -0.65
N GLY A 120 4.14 6.19 -1.42
CA GLY A 120 4.27 6.03 -2.87
C GLY A 120 2.92 5.91 -3.59
N THR A 121 1.88 6.64 -3.16
CA THR A 121 0.50 6.44 -3.59
C THR A 121 0.21 7.20 -4.89
N PRO A 122 -0.06 6.51 -6.01
CA PRO A 122 -0.31 7.15 -7.29
C PRO A 122 -1.74 7.66 -7.38
N LEU A 123 -1.97 8.96 -7.47
CA LEU A 123 -3.29 9.51 -7.78
C LEU A 123 -3.61 9.47 -9.27
N ARG A 124 -2.60 9.42 -10.12
CA ARG A 124 -2.75 9.37 -11.58
C ARG A 124 -1.72 8.43 -12.20
N LEU A 125 -2.16 7.63 -13.15
CA LEU A 125 -1.24 6.89 -14.01
C LEU A 125 -0.72 7.83 -15.10
N ARG A 126 0.60 8.00 -15.18
CA ARG A 126 1.27 8.76 -16.24
C ARG A 126 1.77 7.81 -17.34
N ILE A 127 0.85 7.02 -17.89
CA ILE A 127 1.14 6.06 -18.96
C ILE A 127 0.75 6.68 -20.29
N PRO A 128 1.68 6.80 -21.25
CA PRO A 128 1.33 7.17 -22.61
C PRO A 128 0.25 6.22 -23.17
N LEU A 129 -0.69 6.76 -23.95
CA LEU A 129 -1.77 5.98 -24.56
C LEU A 129 -2.72 5.26 -23.58
N LEU A 130 -2.80 5.72 -22.31
CA LEU A 130 -3.72 5.18 -21.30
C LEU A 130 -5.18 5.03 -21.81
N PRO A 131 -5.74 5.92 -22.67
CA PRO A 131 -7.07 5.74 -23.25
C PRO A 131 -7.21 4.51 -24.15
N LEU A 132 -6.12 4.03 -24.74
CA LEU A 132 -6.11 2.84 -25.61
C LEU A 132 -5.93 1.54 -24.83
N LEU A 133 -5.73 1.61 -23.51
CA LEU A 133 -5.49 0.43 -22.66
C LEU A 133 -6.56 -0.67 -22.86
N PRO A 134 -7.89 -0.38 -22.96
CA PRO A 134 -8.90 -1.40 -23.20
C PRO A 134 -8.73 -2.17 -24.52
N ALA A 135 -8.24 -1.52 -25.55
CA ALA A 135 -7.94 -2.16 -26.83
C ALA A 135 -6.63 -2.96 -26.78
N VAL A 136 -5.58 -2.35 -26.21
CA VAL A 136 -4.26 -2.96 -26.08
C VAL A 136 -4.31 -4.26 -25.29
N ARG A 137 -5.04 -4.30 -24.16
CA ARG A 137 -5.13 -5.51 -23.30
C ARG A 137 -5.78 -6.71 -23.98
N ARG A 138 -6.57 -6.51 -25.05
CA ARG A 138 -7.17 -7.62 -25.83
C ARG A 138 -6.12 -8.36 -26.66
N VAL A 139 -5.08 -7.67 -27.09
CA VAL A 139 -3.99 -8.24 -27.89
C VAL A 139 -2.79 -8.60 -27.02
N LYS A 140 -2.49 -7.77 -26.00
CA LYS A 140 -1.37 -7.95 -25.08
C LYS A 140 -1.87 -7.82 -23.64
N PRO A 141 -2.43 -8.88 -23.04
CA PRO A 141 -3.04 -8.79 -21.70
C PRO A 141 -2.04 -8.55 -20.57
N PHE A 142 -0.76 -8.87 -20.77
CA PHE A 142 0.30 -8.71 -19.78
C PHE A 142 1.48 -7.93 -20.34
N VAL A 143 2.13 -7.13 -19.47
CA VAL A 143 3.39 -6.43 -19.77
C VAL A 143 4.46 -6.90 -18.81
N ARG A 144 5.61 -7.35 -19.33
CA ARG A 144 6.75 -7.79 -18.52
C ARG A 144 7.38 -6.59 -17.80
N LYS A 145 7.72 -6.78 -16.52
CA LYS A 145 8.44 -5.81 -15.71
C LYS A 145 9.95 -5.99 -15.93
N ALA A 146 10.44 -5.54 -17.09
CA ALA A 146 11.82 -5.79 -17.53
C ALA A 146 12.89 -5.26 -16.57
N ALA A 147 12.62 -4.16 -15.87
CA ALA A 147 13.53 -3.57 -14.89
C ALA A 147 13.34 -4.13 -13.47
N GLY A 148 12.43 -5.12 -13.29
CA GLY A 148 12.06 -5.61 -11.97
C GLY A 148 11.24 -4.58 -11.17
N SER A 149 11.29 -4.69 -9.84
CA SER A 149 10.63 -3.74 -8.94
C SER A 149 11.44 -2.47 -8.78
N ASP A 150 10.75 -1.33 -8.64
CA ASP A 150 11.38 -0.02 -8.45
C ASP A 150 11.88 0.12 -7.00
N ILE A 151 13.01 -0.52 -6.74
CA ILE A 151 13.76 -0.55 -5.48
C ILE A 151 15.20 -0.18 -5.83
N ARG A 152 15.81 0.74 -5.09
CA ARG A 152 17.18 1.23 -5.35
C ARG A 152 18.26 0.35 -4.73
N ASP A 153 17.95 -0.32 -3.64
CA ASP A 153 18.82 -1.34 -3.08
C ASP A 153 18.80 -2.60 -3.96
N ALA A 154 19.98 -3.02 -4.45
CA ALA A 154 20.09 -4.12 -5.40
C ALA A 154 19.73 -5.48 -4.78
N ASP A 155 20.13 -5.69 -3.52
CA ASP A 155 19.89 -6.95 -2.81
C ASP A 155 18.41 -7.07 -2.42
N ALA A 156 17.81 -5.98 -1.93
CA ALA A 156 16.39 -5.92 -1.65
C ALA A 156 15.55 -6.14 -2.92
N ARG A 157 15.94 -5.53 -4.05
CA ARG A 157 15.28 -5.73 -5.35
C ARG A 157 15.35 -7.18 -5.82
N ALA A 158 16.50 -7.84 -5.64
CA ALA A 158 16.69 -9.25 -6.04
C ALA A 158 15.82 -10.22 -5.20
N ARG A 159 15.58 -9.89 -3.93
CA ARG A 159 14.76 -10.70 -3.01
C ARG A 159 13.26 -10.36 -3.06
N HIS A 160 12.88 -9.27 -3.74
CA HIS A 160 11.51 -8.77 -3.70
C HIS A 160 10.51 -9.71 -4.40
N PRO A 161 9.54 -10.30 -3.66
CA PRO A 161 8.54 -11.21 -4.22
C PRO A 161 7.45 -10.42 -4.94
N SER A 162 7.56 -10.33 -6.24
CA SER A 162 6.58 -9.62 -7.08
C SER A 162 6.36 -10.38 -8.37
N TYR A 163 5.19 -10.28 -8.97
CA TYR A 163 4.98 -10.85 -10.28
C TYR A 163 5.92 -10.24 -11.33
N ASP A 164 6.47 -11.06 -12.22
CA ASP A 164 7.36 -10.65 -13.31
C ASP A 164 6.63 -9.89 -14.44
N ARG A 165 5.30 -9.97 -14.46
CA ARG A 165 4.42 -9.31 -15.44
C ARG A 165 3.22 -8.66 -14.77
N MET A 166 2.87 -7.50 -15.33
CA MET A 166 1.74 -6.67 -14.92
C MET A 166 0.51 -7.00 -15.77
N PRO A 167 -0.60 -7.46 -15.19
CA PRO A 167 -1.86 -7.60 -15.92
C PRO A 167 -2.42 -6.23 -16.28
N LEU A 168 -2.68 -5.97 -17.55
CA LEU A 168 -3.24 -4.67 -17.98
C LEU A 168 -4.68 -4.47 -17.49
N ALA A 169 -5.43 -5.55 -17.25
CA ALA A 169 -6.74 -5.48 -16.61
C ALA A 169 -6.65 -4.88 -15.20
N SER A 170 -5.63 -5.28 -14.41
CA SER A 170 -5.42 -4.74 -13.07
C SER A 170 -5.01 -3.26 -13.09
N VAL A 171 -4.32 -2.80 -14.13
CA VAL A 171 -4.02 -1.37 -14.33
C VAL A 171 -5.31 -0.57 -14.58
N GLU A 172 -6.28 -1.12 -15.32
CA GLU A 172 -7.60 -0.48 -15.48
C GLU A 172 -8.36 -0.40 -14.14
N GLN A 173 -8.31 -1.45 -13.34
CA GLN A 173 -8.93 -1.46 -12.01
C GLN A 173 -8.26 -0.46 -11.06
N LEU A 174 -6.93 -0.35 -11.11
CA LEU A 174 -6.19 0.68 -10.36
C LEU A 174 -6.64 2.10 -10.76
N ARG A 175 -6.82 2.34 -12.07
CA ARG A 175 -7.33 3.63 -12.59
C ARG A 175 -8.74 3.93 -12.10
N ALA A 176 -9.62 2.92 -12.05
CA ALA A 176 -10.97 3.09 -11.52
C ALA A 176 -10.94 3.48 -10.03
N LEU A 177 -10.11 2.80 -9.22
CA LEU A 177 -9.89 3.12 -7.82
C LEU A 177 -9.31 4.53 -7.63
N GLN A 178 -8.33 4.94 -8.43
CA GLN A 178 -7.80 6.32 -8.43
C GLN A 178 -8.91 7.36 -8.67
N GLY A 179 -9.83 7.07 -9.61
CA GLY A 179 -10.97 7.93 -9.89
C GLY A 179 -11.92 8.06 -8.68
N LEU A 180 -12.17 6.96 -7.98
CA LEU A 180 -12.98 6.93 -6.76
C LEU A 180 -12.30 7.74 -5.64
N VAL A 181 -11.03 7.47 -5.36
CA VAL A 181 -10.25 8.14 -4.28
C VAL A 181 -10.17 9.64 -4.51
N ARG A 182 -9.81 10.09 -5.72
CA ARG A 182 -9.71 11.53 -6.02
C ARG A 182 -10.98 12.32 -5.73
N ARG A 183 -12.16 11.73 -5.98
CA ARG A 183 -13.45 12.37 -5.68
C ARG A 183 -13.75 12.47 -4.19
N ARG A 184 -13.07 11.68 -3.36
CA ARG A 184 -13.35 11.56 -1.93
C ARG A 184 -12.22 12.08 -1.03
N LEU A 185 -11.11 12.58 -1.56
CA LEU A 185 -9.96 13.03 -0.76
C LEU A 185 -10.36 14.04 0.32
N ALA A 186 -11.24 14.99 0.02
CA ALA A 186 -11.71 15.98 0.99
C ALA A 186 -12.48 15.37 2.18
N GLN A 187 -12.95 14.12 2.06
CA GLN A 187 -13.64 13.39 3.14
C GLN A 187 -12.66 12.71 4.12
N VAL A 188 -11.40 12.55 3.74
CA VAL A 188 -10.34 12.04 4.64
C VAL A 188 -10.10 13.05 5.74
N ARG A 189 -10.46 12.72 6.99
CA ARG A 189 -10.35 13.58 8.16
C ARG A 189 -9.34 13.10 9.19
N ALA A 190 -9.00 11.81 9.19
CA ALA A 190 -8.01 11.23 10.09
C ALA A 190 -6.65 11.93 9.93
N PRO A 191 -5.85 12.07 11.02
CA PRO A 191 -4.46 12.49 10.93
C PRO A 191 -3.71 11.68 9.88
N ILE A 192 -2.98 12.34 8.98
CA ILE A 192 -2.35 11.68 7.84
C ILE A 192 -0.85 11.96 7.76
N LEU A 193 -0.08 10.88 7.56
CA LEU A 193 1.31 10.92 7.11
C LEU A 193 1.37 10.48 5.63
N VAL A 194 1.89 11.34 4.76
CA VAL A 194 2.15 11.04 3.35
C VAL A 194 3.65 10.89 3.17
N ALA A 195 4.11 9.73 2.73
CA ALA A 195 5.52 9.45 2.47
C ALA A 195 5.76 9.14 1.00
N HIS A 196 6.89 9.58 0.43
CA HIS A 196 7.21 9.32 -0.97
C HIS A 196 8.72 9.27 -1.20
N GLY A 197 9.16 8.27 -1.99
CA GLY A 197 10.53 8.19 -2.46
C GLY A 197 10.79 9.22 -3.57
N LEU A 198 11.84 10.03 -3.44
CA LEU A 198 12.16 11.02 -4.48
C LEU A 198 12.67 10.39 -5.78
N LEU A 199 13.14 9.14 -5.72
CA LEU A 199 13.59 8.38 -6.88
C LEU A 199 12.51 7.45 -7.44
N ASP A 200 11.24 7.61 -7.01
CA ASP A 200 10.11 6.80 -7.48
C ASP A 200 9.84 7.06 -8.98
N ALA A 201 10.04 6.01 -9.78
CA ALA A 201 9.80 6.01 -11.22
C ALA A 201 8.42 5.42 -11.60
N THR A 202 7.67 4.91 -10.61
CA THR A 202 6.36 4.27 -10.78
C THR A 202 5.20 5.23 -10.48
N ALA A 203 5.26 5.91 -9.32
CA ALA A 203 4.33 6.94 -8.90
C ALA A 203 5.06 8.29 -8.80
N HIS A 204 4.46 9.33 -9.35
CA HIS A 204 5.14 10.62 -9.37
C HIS A 204 5.11 11.28 -7.97
N PRO A 205 6.25 11.81 -7.46
CA PRO A 205 6.30 12.43 -6.13
C PRO A 205 5.32 13.58 -5.91
N ASP A 206 4.92 14.31 -6.96
CA ASP A 206 3.90 15.37 -6.85
C ASP A 206 2.54 14.86 -6.38
N ASP A 207 2.22 13.58 -6.59
CA ASP A 207 0.96 13.00 -6.11
C ASP A 207 0.87 13.07 -4.57
N ALA A 208 2.00 13.00 -3.86
CA ALA A 208 2.05 13.19 -2.41
C ALA A 208 1.62 14.62 -2.01
N ARG A 209 2.07 15.66 -2.74
CA ARG A 209 1.64 17.04 -2.50
C ARG A 209 0.15 17.22 -2.79
N VAL A 210 -0.34 16.63 -3.88
CA VAL A 210 -1.76 16.69 -4.25
C VAL A 210 -2.63 16.03 -3.19
N ILE A 211 -2.24 14.86 -2.66
CA ILE A 211 -2.94 14.19 -1.55
C ILE A 211 -3.02 15.15 -0.36
N LEU A 212 -1.88 15.68 0.08
CA LEU A 212 -1.79 16.53 1.27
C LEU A 212 -2.64 17.81 1.17
N GLN A 213 -2.74 18.38 -0.02
CA GLN A 213 -3.54 19.57 -0.28
C GLN A 213 -5.04 19.27 -0.35
N ALA A 214 -5.41 18.07 -0.84
CA ALA A 214 -6.81 17.73 -1.12
C ALA A 214 -7.54 17.07 0.06
N VAL A 215 -6.82 16.47 1.03
CA VAL A 215 -7.44 15.86 2.20
C VAL A 215 -8.00 16.89 3.16
N GLY A 216 -9.09 16.52 3.85
CA GLY A 216 -9.73 17.35 4.87
C GLY A 216 -9.15 17.18 6.28
N SER A 217 -8.06 16.43 6.44
CA SER A 217 -7.39 16.19 7.72
C SER A 217 -6.88 17.49 8.31
N ALA A 218 -7.05 17.69 9.61
CA ALA A 218 -6.48 18.84 10.34
C ALA A 218 -4.96 18.66 10.55
N THR A 219 -4.52 17.42 10.85
CA THR A 219 -3.10 17.07 10.99
C THR A 219 -2.62 16.39 9.72
N ARG A 220 -1.64 17.01 9.06
CA ARG A 220 -1.07 16.57 7.79
C ARG A 220 0.43 16.66 7.83
N GLU A 221 1.10 15.53 7.62
CA GLU A 221 2.55 15.42 7.63
C GLU A 221 3.04 14.87 6.29
N ILE A 222 4.20 15.33 5.81
CA ILE A 222 4.85 14.79 4.62
C ILE A 222 6.28 14.36 4.96
N LEU A 223 6.67 13.18 4.45
CA LEU A 223 8.00 12.62 4.60
C LEU A 223 8.59 12.32 3.22
N TRP A 224 9.63 13.06 2.85
CA TRP A 224 10.42 12.79 1.66
C TRP A 224 11.56 11.83 1.97
N LEU A 225 11.75 10.84 1.08
CA LEU A 225 12.70 9.75 1.22
C LEU A 225 13.64 9.78 0.00
N GLU A 226 14.82 10.34 0.21
CA GLU A 226 15.70 10.84 -0.85
C GLU A 226 16.44 9.73 -1.60
N SER A 227 16.59 8.55 -0.98
CA SER A 227 17.44 7.47 -1.48
C SER A 227 16.65 6.28 -2.02
N SER A 228 15.33 6.32 -1.98
CA SER A 228 14.46 5.19 -2.30
C SER A 228 13.60 5.42 -3.54
N GLY A 229 13.28 4.31 -4.24
CA GLY A 229 12.30 4.25 -5.31
C GLY A 229 10.87 4.11 -4.81
N HIS A 230 10.06 3.30 -5.53
CA HIS A 230 8.63 3.13 -5.25
C HIS A 230 8.33 2.29 -4.01
N VAL A 231 9.02 1.16 -3.84
CA VAL A 231 8.76 0.19 -2.76
C VAL A 231 9.62 0.55 -1.53
N VAL A 232 9.43 1.77 -1.03
CA VAL A 232 10.24 2.37 0.03
C VAL A 232 10.39 1.49 1.28
N PRO A 233 9.35 0.76 1.79
CA PRO A 233 9.49 0.05 3.07
C PRO A 233 10.59 -1.02 3.06
N VAL A 234 10.96 -1.56 1.89
CA VAL A 234 12.02 -2.55 1.71
C VAL A 234 13.25 -1.97 0.98
N ASP A 235 13.29 -0.67 0.76
CA ASP A 235 14.39 0.04 0.11
C ASP A 235 15.27 0.77 1.14
N ARG A 236 16.23 1.55 0.69
CA ARG A 236 17.28 2.22 1.50
C ARG A 236 16.73 3.07 2.65
N ASP A 237 15.64 3.80 2.42
CA ASP A 237 15.01 4.63 3.45
C ASP A 237 13.94 3.86 4.27
N GLY A 238 13.80 2.55 4.06
CA GLY A 238 12.83 1.71 4.78
C GLY A 238 12.85 1.87 6.30
N PRO A 239 14.02 1.80 6.96
CA PRO A 239 14.10 2.00 8.42
C PRO A 239 13.61 3.38 8.88
N ARG A 240 13.92 4.45 8.15
CA ARG A 240 13.46 5.82 8.45
C ARG A 240 11.95 5.94 8.29
N LEU A 241 11.40 5.36 7.21
CA LEU A 241 9.96 5.31 6.98
C LEU A 241 9.25 4.53 8.08
N ALA A 242 9.76 3.34 8.42
CA ALA A 242 9.15 2.46 9.43
C ALA A 242 9.08 3.14 10.81
N ALA A 243 10.13 3.84 11.22
CA ALA A 243 10.14 4.62 12.45
C ALA A 243 9.10 5.75 12.44
N ALA A 244 9.01 6.51 11.34
CA ALA A 244 8.05 7.60 11.20
C ALA A 244 6.60 7.10 11.22
N VAL A 245 6.31 6.01 10.49
CA VAL A 245 4.97 5.38 10.46
C VAL A 245 4.57 4.86 11.84
N ALA A 246 5.48 4.14 12.54
CA ALA A 246 5.20 3.63 13.87
C ALA A 246 4.91 4.76 14.87
N MET A 247 5.69 5.84 14.82
CA MET A 247 5.48 7.02 15.67
C MET A 247 4.14 7.71 15.37
N HIS A 248 3.79 7.90 14.09
CA HIS A 248 2.53 8.47 13.67
C HIS A 248 1.35 7.62 14.15
N CYS A 249 1.37 6.31 13.92
CA CYS A 249 0.34 5.40 14.40
C CYS A 249 0.23 5.42 15.93
N ALA A 250 1.35 5.36 16.66
CA ALA A 250 1.34 5.36 18.12
C ALA A 250 0.79 6.65 18.72
N ARG A 251 0.90 7.79 18.02
CA ARG A 251 0.38 9.09 18.45
C ARG A 251 -1.13 9.22 18.27
N PHE A 252 -1.70 8.63 17.21
CA PHE A 252 -3.09 8.88 16.82
C PHE A 252 -4.00 7.64 16.84
N ALA A 253 -3.43 6.42 16.88
CA ALA A 253 -4.17 5.18 17.02
C ALA A 253 -4.35 4.73 18.48
#